data_eb9825a3a729a42174704ea788abcce9
#
_entry.id   eb9825a3a729a42174704ea788abcce9
#
_cell.length_a   1.000
_cell.length_b   1.000
_cell.length_c   1.000
_cell.angle_alpha   90.00
_cell.angle_beta   90.00
_cell.angle_gamma   90.00
#
_symmetry.space_group_name_H-M   'P 1'
#
loop_
_entity.id
_entity.type
_entity.pdbx_description
1 polymer ?
#
loop_
_entity_poly.entity_id
_entity_poly.type
_entity_poly.pdbx_seq_one_letter_code
_entity_poly.pdbx_strand_id
1 'polypeptide(L)'
;MPAVDPGLESLLELDGSVLEQEAGFWVKVAAVRAEVSEHAAHGIRYSLTLHNRYGTRVLVYDNAHAVKPPRKFKYAGQRLPYDHRHRSASDKGVPYPFTSTQRLLEDFFGEVDRVIKEALE
;
A
#
# COMPACT_ATOMS: atom_id res chain seq x y z
N MET A 1 -6.53 3.86 27.36
CA MET A 1 -6.25 2.75 26.44
C MET A 1 -5.98 3.28 25.05
N PRO A 2 -4.90 2.88 24.44
CA PRO A 2 -4.69 3.26 23.04
C PRO A 2 -5.81 2.68 22.18
N ALA A 3 -6.21 3.41 21.16
CA ALA A 3 -7.19 2.91 20.22
C ALA A 3 -6.62 1.70 19.49
N VAL A 4 -7.44 0.67 19.32
CA VAL A 4 -7.07 -0.49 18.51
C VAL A 4 -7.18 -0.10 17.04
N ASP A 5 -6.15 -0.39 16.26
CA ASP A 5 -6.20 -0.20 14.81
C ASP A 5 -6.87 -1.44 14.19
N PRO A 6 -8.12 -1.31 13.70
CA PRO A 6 -8.80 -2.46 13.12
C PRO A 6 -8.05 -2.99 11.92
N GLY A 7 -7.91 -4.31 11.86
CA GLY A 7 -7.22 -4.99 10.77
C GLY A 7 -5.72 -5.14 10.97
N LEU A 8 -5.12 -4.50 11.98
CA LEU A 8 -3.67 -4.56 12.18
C LEU A 8 -3.17 -5.99 12.37
N GLU A 9 -3.79 -6.75 13.26
CA GLU A 9 -3.37 -8.13 13.49
C GLU A 9 -3.56 -9.00 12.25
N SER A 10 -4.67 -8.79 11.53
CA SER A 10 -4.92 -9.51 10.27
C SER A 10 -3.83 -9.23 9.24
N LEU A 11 -3.44 -7.96 9.11
CA LEU A 11 -2.37 -7.60 8.17
C LEU A 11 -1.04 -8.22 8.56
N LEU A 12 -0.69 -8.17 9.85
CA LEU A 12 0.56 -8.75 10.33
C LEU A 12 0.61 -10.27 10.14
N GLU A 13 -0.53 -10.94 10.29
CA GLU A 13 -0.62 -12.38 10.05
C GLU A 13 -0.42 -12.73 8.58
N LEU A 14 -0.72 -11.82 7.68
CA LEU A 14 -0.55 -12.03 6.24
C LEU A 14 0.89 -11.78 5.77
N ASP A 15 1.78 -11.30 6.63
CA ASP A 15 3.16 -11.03 6.24
C ASP A 15 3.81 -12.25 5.57
N GLY A 16 4.39 -12.03 4.40
CA GLY A 16 5.03 -13.09 3.61
C GLY A 16 4.06 -13.91 2.75
N SER A 17 2.76 -13.64 2.84
CA SER A 17 1.76 -14.41 2.08
C SER A 17 1.72 -14.01 0.62
N VAL A 18 1.42 -15.00 -0.22
CA VAL A 18 1.08 -14.80 -1.62
C VAL A 18 -0.37 -15.28 -1.79
N LEU A 19 -1.25 -14.38 -2.20
CA LEU A 19 -2.68 -14.64 -2.29
C LEU A 19 -3.10 -14.66 -3.75
N GLU A 20 -3.48 -15.82 -4.25
CA GLU A 20 -3.94 -15.97 -5.63
C GLU A 20 -5.25 -15.22 -5.84
N GLN A 21 -5.37 -14.56 -6.99
CA GLN A 21 -6.56 -13.83 -7.42
C GLN A 21 -7.05 -14.43 -8.74
N GLU A 22 -8.09 -13.85 -9.33
CA GLU A 22 -8.62 -14.27 -10.61
C GLU A 22 -7.62 -14.06 -11.75
N ALA A 23 -7.77 -14.84 -12.82
CA ALA A 23 -7.05 -14.68 -14.09
C ALA A 23 -5.51 -14.72 -13.95
N GLY A 24 -5.00 -15.43 -12.94
CA GLY A 24 -3.56 -15.57 -12.72
C GLY A 24 -2.92 -14.37 -12.04
N PHE A 25 -3.70 -13.37 -11.62
CA PHE A 25 -3.20 -12.30 -10.77
C PHE A 25 -2.89 -12.84 -9.37
N TRP A 26 -1.96 -12.20 -8.68
CA TRP A 26 -1.64 -12.58 -7.31
C TRP A 26 -1.17 -11.37 -6.51
N VAL A 27 -1.45 -11.42 -5.22
CA VAL A 27 -1.11 -10.36 -4.27
C VAL A 27 0.01 -10.86 -3.37
N LYS A 28 1.01 -10.02 -3.15
CA LYS A 28 2.04 -10.28 -2.16
C LYS A 28 1.88 -9.29 -1.01
N VAL A 29 1.94 -9.80 0.22
CA VAL A 29 1.81 -8.99 1.43
C VAL A 29 3.11 -9.03 2.20
N ALA A 30 3.60 -7.87 2.58
CA ALA A 30 4.69 -7.73 3.53
C ALA A 30 4.26 -6.68 4.55
N ALA A 31 4.31 -7.03 5.83
CA ALA A 31 3.89 -6.11 6.89
C ALA A 31 4.57 -6.50 8.19
N VAL A 32 5.28 -5.55 8.82
CA VAL A 32 5.94 -5.77 10.08
C VAL A 32 5.71 -4.56 11.00
N ARG A 33 5.73 -4.80 12.30
CA ARG A 33 5.69 -3.71 13.27
C ARG A 33 6.97 -2.90 13.17
N ALA A 34 6.85 -1.59 13.33
CA ALA A 34 7.98 -0.67 13.30
C ALA A 34 7.79 0.38 14.38
N GLU A 35 8.89 1.00 14.80
CA GLU A 35 8.79 2.14 15.70
C GLU A 35 8.07 3.27 14.99
N VAL A 36 7.21 3.98 15.72
CA VAL A 36 6.52 5.15 15.18
C VAL A 36 7.56 6.20 14.80
N SER A 37 7.52 6.65 13.54
CA SER A 37 8.46 7.63 13.00
C SER A 37 7.81 8.32 11.81
N GLU A 38 8.54 9.22 11.15
CA GLU A 38 8.07 9.80 9.90
C GLU A 38 7.83 8.75 8.83
N HIS A 39 8.65 7.69 8.81
CA HIS A 39 8.56 6.62 7.83
C HIS A 39 7.43 5.64 8.11
N ALA A 40 7.06 5.51 9.37
CA ALA A 40 6.06 4.56 9.81
C ALA A 40 5.19 5.21 10.90
N ALA A 41 4.45 6.25 10.52
CA ALA A 41 3.65 7.05 11.44
C ALA A 41 2.60 6.23 12.19
N HIS A 42 2.20 5.10 11.63
CA HIS A 42 1.19 4.22 12.21
C HIS A 42 1.78 2.99 12.91
N GLY A 43 3.11 2.96 13.05
CA GLY A 43 3.79 1.86 13.73
C GLY A 43 3.90 0.58 12.94
N ILE A 44 3.72 0.64 11.62
CA ILE A 44 3.89 -0.51 10.73
C ILE A 44 4.67 -0.11 9.48
N ARG A 45 5.42 -1.06 8.95
CA ARG A 45 5.96 -0.98 7.59
C ARG A 45 5.23 -2.02 6.76
N TYR A 46 4.72 -1.60 5.61
CA TYR A 46 3.95 -2.52 4.77
C TYR A 46 4.26 -2.31 3.30
N SER A 47 4.04 -3.38 2.56
CA SER A 47 4.04 -3.36 1.11
C SER A 47 2.98 -4.35 0.63
N LEU A 48 1.99 -3.86 -0.07
CA LEU A 48 0.92 -4.65 -0.66
C LEU A 48 1.04 -4.50 -2.17
N THR A 49 1.28 -5.60 -2.87
CA THR A 49 1.52 -5.54 -4.31
C THR A 49 0.62 -6.50 -5.06
N LEU A 50 0.16 -6.07 -6.22
CA LEU A 50 -0.60 -6.92 -7.15
C LEU A 50 0.25 -7.16 -8.38
N HIS A 51 0.33 -8.42 -8.79
CA HIS A 51 1.07 -8.85 -9.97
C HIS A 51 0.12 -9.55 -10.93
N ASN A 52 0.34 -9.35 -12.23
CA ASN A 52 -0.42 -10.09 -13.22
C ASN A 52 0.19 -11.49 -13.42
N ARG A 53 -0.43 -12.29 -14.28
CA ARG A 53 0.03 -13.66 -14.53
C ARG A 53 1.44 -13.77 -15.11
N TYR A 54 1.96 -12.68 -15.64
CA TYR A 54 3.33 -12.62 -16.18
C TYR A 54 4.34 -12.14 -15.15
N GLY A 55 3.88 -11.88 -13.92
CA GLY A 55 4.73 -11.38 -12.85
C GLY A 55 4.95 -9.87 -12.86
N THR A 56 4.30 -9.14 -13.76
CA THR A 56 4.41 -7.69 -13.80
C THR A 56 3.64 -7.08 -12.64
N ARG A 57 4.31 -6.22 -11.87
CA ARG A 57 3.69 -5.51 -10.76
C ARG A 57 2.84 -4.37 -11.29
N VAL A 58 1.54 -4.43 -11.02
CA VAL A 58 0.57 -3.49 -11.59
C VAL A 58 -0.08 -2.57 -10.56
N LEU A 59 0.09 -2.86 -9.28
CA LEU A 59 -0.42 -2.02 -8.19
C LEU A 59 0.48 -2.19 -6.97
N VAL A 60 0.77 -1.09 -6.28
CA VAL A 60 1.54 -1.09 -5.05
C VAL A 60 0.95 -0.09 -4.08
N TYR A 61 0.77 -0.53 -2.83
CA TYR A 61 0.54 0.34 -1.68
C TYR A 61 1.66 0.07 -0.71
N ASP A 62 2.44 1.07 -0.35
CA ASP A 62 3.51 0.89 0.63
C ASP A 62 3.85 2.19 1.36
N ASN A 63 4.71 2.10 2.36
CA ASN A 63 5.23 3.25 3.09
C ASN A 63 6.75 3.23 3.19
N ALA A 64 7.42 2.56 2.24
CA ALA A 64 8.87 2.43 2.28
C ALA A 64 9.59 3.74 1.99
N HIS A 65 9.01 4.59 1.15
CA HIS A 65 9.63 5.84 0.72
C HIS A 65 8.63 6.99 0.72
N ALA A 66 9.10 8.19 1.05
CA ALA A 66 8.28 9.38 0.87
C ALA A 66 8.07 9.66 -0.61
N VAL A 67 6.89 10.12 -0.96
CA VAL A 67 6.64 10.64 -2.31
C VAL A 67 7.36 11.97 -2.43
N LYS A 68 8.22 12.12 -3.46
CA LYS A 68 8.95 13.35 -3.67
C LYS A 68 8.02 14.50 -4.01
N PRO A 69 8.16 15.66 -3.33
CA PRO A 69 7.35 16.81 -3.66
C PRO A 69 7.73 17.40 -5.03
N PRO A 70 6.83 18.15 -5.67
CA PRO A 70 7.18 18.92 -6.85
C PRO A 70 8.29 19.93 -6.51
N ARG A 71 9.13 20.26 -7.48
CA ARG A 71 10.29 21.15 -7.30
C ARG A 71 9.96 22.53 -6.71
N LYS A 72 8.74 23.00 -6.84
CA LYS A 72 8.36 24.38 -6.44
C LYS A 72 7.92 24.51 -5.00
N PHE A 73 8.32 23.64 -4.13
CA PHE A 73 8.09 23.78 -2.68
C PHE A 73 6.65 24.02 -2.25
N LYS A 74 5.71 23.48 -3.00
CA LYS A 74 4.31 23.52 -2.58
C LYS A 74 4.13 22.92 -1.18
N TYR A 75 5.07 22.09 -0.75
CA TYR A 75 5.04 21.39 0.52
C TYR A 75 6.14 21.84 1.47
N ALA A 76 6.78 22.98 1.21
CA ALA A 76 7.82 23.51 2.10
C ALA A 76 7.28 23.65 3.52
N GLY A 77 7.98 23.09 4.48
CA GLY A 77 7.58 23.09 5.88
C GLY A 77 6.47 22.11 6.22
N GLN A 78 5.94 21.35 5.28
CA GLN A 78 4.91 20.34 5.51
C GLN A 78 5.55 18.95 5.62
N ARG A 79 4.99 18.14 6.53
CA ARG A 79 5.38 16.73 6.63
C ARG A 79 4.82 15.99 5.44
N LEU A 80 5.69 15.32 4.67
CA LEU A 80 5.25 14.52 3.55
C LEU A 80 4.78 13.14 4.04
N PRO A 81 3.68 12.61 3.47
CA PRO A 81 3.25 11.25 3.79
C PRO A 81 4.22 10.25 3.20
N TYR A 82 4.55 9.20 3.97
CA TYR A 82 5.31 8.07 3.46
C TYR A 82 4.40 7.01 2.86
N ASP A 83 3.13 7.00 3.25
CA ASP A 83 2.15 6.08 2.68
C ASP A 83 1.81 6.54 1.25
N HIS A 84 1.89 5.64 0.31
CA HIS A 84 1.62 5.97 -1.09
C HIS A 84 1.22 4.74 -1.87
N ARG A 85 0.71 4.97 -3.09
CA ARG A 85 0.28 3.91 -3.99
C ARG A 85 0.81 4.16 -5.39
N HIS A 86 1.04 3.08 -6.12
CA HIS A 86 1.47 3.09 -7.52
C HIS A 86 0.54 2.19 -8.32
N ARG A 87 0.13 2.65 -9.50
CA ARG A 87 -0.75 1.88 -10.39
C ARG A 87 0.00 1.07 -11.44
N SER A 88 1.28 1.30 -11.58
CA SER A 88 2.12 0.57 -12.51
C SER A 88 3.57 0.64 -12.06
N ALA A 89 4.43 -0.17 -12.66
CA ALA A 89 5.84 -0.17 -12.34
C ALA A 89 6.53 1.17 -12.66
N SER A 90 5.99 1.93 -13.61
CA SER A 90 6.54 3.24 -14.01
C SER A 90 5.91 4.40 -13.26
N ASP A 91 4.85 4.18 -12.50
CA ASP A 91 4.20 5.20 -11.70
C ASP A 91 5.08 5.60 -10.52
N LYS A 92 5.30 6.90 -10.36
CA LYS A 92 6.11 7.42 -9.24
C LYS A 92 5.41 7.38 -7.89
N GLY A 93 4.12 7.06 -7.89
CA GLY A 93 3.31 7.00 -6.69
C GLY A 93 2.62 8.30 -6.36
N VAL A 94 1.49 8.19 -5.70
CA VAL A 94 0.75 9.34 -5.17
C VAL A 94 0.56 9.13 -3.67
N PRO A 95 0.48 10.20 -2.88
CA PRO A 95 0.23 10.06 -1.46
C PRO A 95 -1.05 9.29 -1.20
N TYR A 96 -1.00 8.39 -0.22
CA TYR A 96 -2.16 7.64 0.21
C TYR A 96 -2.55 8.12 1.62
N PRO A 97 -3.79 8.58 1.83
CA PRO A 97 -4.22 9.10 3.13
C PRO A 97 -4.55 7.93 4.08
N PHE A 98 -3.53 7.38 4.71
CA PHE A 98 -3.70 6.28 5.66
C PHE A 98 -4.51 6.74 6.86
N THR A 99 -5.57 6.01 7.18
CA THR A 99 -6.41 6.27 8.36
C THR A 99 -6.40 5.11 9.33
N SER A 100 -6.53 3.88 8.82
CA SER A 100 -6.45 2.66 9.62
C SER A 100 -6.01 1.51 8.76
N THR A 101 -5.55 0.44 9.38
CA THR A 101 -5.16 -0.77 8.65
C THR A 101 -6.36 -1.41 7.97
N GLN A 102 -7.52 -1.41 8.62
CA GLN A 102 -8.73 -1.93 7.98
C GLN A 102 -9.06 -1.17 6.70
N ARG A 103 -9.00 0.15 6.74
CA ARG A 103 -9.27 0.98 5.56
C ARG A 103 -8.23 0.76 4.47
N LEU A 104 -6.96 0.61 4.85
CA LEU A 104 -5.90 0.27 3.91
C LEU A 104 -6.21 -1.02 3.15
N LEU A 105 -6.61 -2.07 3.86
CA LEU A 105 -6.95 -3.34 3.24
C LEU A 105 -8.18 -3.22 2.33
N GLU A 106 -9.20 -2.51 2.77
CA GLU A 106 -10.40 -2.27 1.96
C GLU A 106 -10.06 -1.52 0.68
N ASP A 107 -9.27 -0.47 0.77
CA ASP A 107 -8.89 0.34 -0.38
C ASP A 107 -8.02 -0.46 -1.34
N PHE A 108 -7.03 -1.19 -0.82
CA PHE A 108 -6.14 -1.99 -1.66
C PHE A 108 -6.91 -3.08 -2.42
N PHE A 109 -7.68 -3.90 -1.70
CA PHE A 109 -8.41 -4.98 -2.36
C PHE A 109 -9.54 -4.48 -3.25
N GLY A 110 -10.12 -3.34 -2.94
CA GLY A 110 -11.06 -2.69 -3.85
C GLY A 110 -10.41 -2.29 -5.17
N GLU A 111 -9.19 -1.77 -5.13
CA GLU A 111 -8.43 -1.48 -6.36
C GLU A 111 -7.98 -2.74 -7.07
N VAL A 112 -7.60 -3.78 -6.35
CA VAL A 112 -7.27 -5.08 -6.94
C VAL A 112 -8.44 -5.58 -7.80
N ASP A 113 -9.64 -5.57 -7.24
CA ASP A 113 -10.83 -6.00 -7.98
C ASP A 113 -11.05 -5.17 -9.24
N ARG A 114 -10.86 -3.88 -9.14
CA ARG A 114 -11.03 -2.95 -10.26
C ARG A 114 -9.99 -3.19 -11.35
N VAL A 115 -8.72 -3.35 -10.97
CA VAL A 115 -7.64 -3.61 -11.93
C VAL A 115 -7.88 -4.91 -12.67
N ILE A 116 -8.26 -5.96 -11.96
CA ILE A 116 -8.53 -7.26 -12.57
C ILE A 116 -9.72 -7.18 -13.52
N LYS A 117 -10.79 -6.50 -13.08
CA LYS A 117 -11.97 -6.32 -13.92
C LYS A 117 -11.64 -5.58 -15.22
N GLU A 118 -10.88 -4.51 -15.14
CA GLU A 118 -10.44 -3.75 -16.31
C GLU A 118 -9.59 -4.61 -17.25
N ALA A 119 -8.74 -5.47 -16.69
CA ALA A 119 -7.88 -6.34 -17.48
C ALA A 119 -8.68 -7.42 -18.23
N LEU A 120 -9.85 -7.80 -17.72
CA LEU A 120 -10.69 -8.82 -18.32
C LEU A 120 -11.71 -8.27 -19.32
N GLU A 121 -11.80 -6.96 -19.44
CA GLU A 121 -12.71 -6.32 -20.41
C GLU A 121 -12.20 -6.38 -21.84
#